data_d99fc1893592f5715d68534e299abfe7
#
_entry.id   d99fc1893592f5715d68534e299abfe7
#
_cell.length_a   1.000
_cell.length_b   1.000
_cell.length_c   1.000
_cell.angle_alpha   90.00
_cell.angle_beta   90.00
_cell.angle_gamma   90.00
#
_symmetry.space_group_name_H-M   'P 1'
#
loop_
_entity.id
_entity.type
_entity.pdbx_description
1 polymer ?
#
loop_
_entity_poly.entity_id
_entity_poly.type
_entity_poly.pdbx_seq_one_letter_code
_entity_poly.pdbx_strand_id
1 'polypeptide(L)'
;NDALMAALFPRYAENAIPLLRDAAAVHLQQQLNAYVQLPPDSPLREKMTRTAWEQLKLYLMLARPERMDAAWFSGALMQNWPQRPGVKDGVWQGTGASLLRFYGANLPAHPAWRLHPDDGLVSQVRTLLVRQMGMRNSESTLYQKMLAQVANQYADLHLSDMTGDTDVSRLFTTNEVVPGMFTRQAWEQAVQPAIEKVVAERRDEMDWVLSDSRQPAAQQTSPEALKARLTERYFADFGGVWLDFLNSLRLQPAATLSDAIDQLTLMADVRQSPLVALMNTVSVQGRTGQTGEALSDSLVKSAKNLFNRDEQAAIDQQVGAHGPLDATFGPVLALMGSQTKGAGNTDLSFQTFLTRITQVRLRLQQVTNATDPQAMTQALAQTVFQGKAVDLTETRDYGSLVAAGLGQEWSGFGQTVFVRPMEQSWQQVLAPAAE
;
A
#
# COMPACT_ATOMS: atom_id res chain seq x y z
N ASN A 1 62.91 10.52 4.26
CA ASN A 1 63.27 11.01 5.59
C ASN A 1 62.07 10.97 6.54
N ASP A 2 61.45 9.82 6.63
CA ASP A 2 60.28 9.61 7.48
C ASP A 2 60.63 9.74 8.97
N ALA A 3 61.86 9.45 9.39
CA ALA A 3 62.32 9.59 10.75
C ALA A 3 62.44 11.06 11.18
N LEU A 4 62.88 11.94 10.28
CA LEU A 4 62.98 13.39 10.56
C LEU A 4 61.59 14.04 10.61
N MET A 5 60.67 13.63 9.73
CA MET A 5 59.29 14.06 9.74
C MET A 5 58.57 13.58 11.00
N ALA A 6 58.78 12.36 11.42
CA ALA A 6 58.19 11.82 12.66
C ALA A 6 58.73 12.53 13.91
N ALA A 7 59.97 13.01 13.93
CA ALA A 7 60.57 13.74 15.04
C ALA A 7 60.13 15.22 15.06
N LEU A 8 59.92 15.84 13.90
CA LEU A 8 59.50 17.25 13.78
C LEU A 8 57.98 17.43 13.81
N PHE A 9 57.27 16.38 13.47
CA PHE A 9 55.81 16.42 13.36
C PHE A 9 55.10 16.81 14.66
N PRO A 10 55.52 16.35 15.86
CA PRO A 10 54.85 16.77 17.10
C PRO A 10 54.97 18.28 17.38
N ARG A 11 56.12 18.88 17.09
CA ARG A 11 56.32 20.35 17.30
C ARG A 11 55.58 21.15 16.24
N TYR A 12 55.52 20.72 15.04
CA TYR A 12 54.77 21.31 13.97
C TYR A 12 53.28 21.18 14.24
N ALA A 13 52.87 20.02 14.74
CA ALA A 13 51.45 19.75 15.11
C ALA A 13 50.98 20.67 16.22
N GLU A 14 51.75 20.92 17.26
CA GLU A 14 51.37 21.83 18.36
C GLU A 14 51.06 23.25 17.88
N ASN A 15 51.72 23.73 16.81
CA ASN A 15 51.48 25.06 16.27
C ASN A 15 50.48 25.08 15.10
N ALA A 16 50.45 24.05 14.28
CA ALA A 16 49.64 24.01 13.07
C ALA A 16 48.26 23.41 13.30
N ILE A 17 48.10 22.48 14.23
CA ILE A 17 46.84 21.83 14.52
C ILE A 17 45.74 22.78 14.98
N PRO A 18 45.98 23.73 15.94
CA PRO A 18 44.94 24.69 16.29
C PRO A 18 44.51 25.56 15.12
N LEU A 19 45.45 25.94 14.23
CA LEU A 19 45.10 26.71 13.03
C LEU A 19 44.28 25.92 12.03
N LEU A 20 44.62 24.65 11.83
CA LEU A 20 43.88 23.77 10.97
C LEU A 20 42.47 23.51 11.51
N ARG A 21 42.36 23.23 12.81
CA ARG A 21 41.10 23.04 13.51
C ARG A 21 40.19 24.26 13.33
N ASP A 22 40.74 25.45 13.60
CA ASP A 22 39.97 26.70 13.52
C ASP A 22 39.58 27.03 12.08
N ALA A 23 40.44 26.76 11.10
CA ALA A 23 40.09 26.92 9.70
C ALA A 23 38.97 25.95 9.26
N ALA A 24 39.06 24.72 9.68
CA ALA A 24 37.99 23.72 9.43
C ALA A 24 36.67 24.14 10.11
N ALA A 25 36.75 24.59 11.34
CA ALA A 25 35.59 25.07 12.10
C ALA A 25 34.92 26.27 11.41
N VAL A 26 35.69 27.27 10.96
CA VAL A 26 35.17 28.42 10.24
C VAL A 26 34.46 27.98 8.94
N HIS A 27 35.07 27.10 8.18
CA HIS A 27 34.44 26.56 6.96
C HIS A 27 33.12 25.84 7.24
N LEU A 28 33.09 24.95 8.22
CA LEU A 28 31.87 24.23 8.59
C LEU A 28 30.80 25.17 9.16
N GLN A 29 31.18 26.14 9.97
CA GLN A 29 30.26 27.17 10.48
C GLN A 29 29.62 27.96 9.33
N GLN A 30 30.38 28.36 8.34
CA GLN A 30 29.85 29.05 7.15
C GLN A 30 28.83 28.19 6.40
N GLN A 31 29.14 26.92 6.20
CA GLN A 31 28.22 26.01 5.53
C GLN A 31 26.95 25.77 6.35
N LEU A 32 27.07 25.59 7.65
CA LEU A 32 25.92 25.38 8.54
C LEU A 32 25.07 26.65 8.66
N ASN A 33 25.70 27.82 8.72
CA ASN A 33 24.97 29.11 8.69
C ASN A 33 24.22 29.33 7.39
N ALA A 34 24.81 28.93 6.25
CA ALA A 34 24.12 28.97 4.96
C ALA A 34 22.88 28.10 4.97
N TYR A 35 22.94 26.91 5.56
CA TYR A 35 21.77 26.04 5.72
C TYR A 35 20.70 26.67 6.61
N VAL A 36 21.09 27.26 7.74
CA VAL A 36 20.17 27.94 8.66
C VAL A 36 19.47 29.13 7.98
N GLN A 37 20.15 29.83 7.10
CA GLN A 37 19.64 31.01 6.41
C GLN A 37 18.71 30.68 5.24
N LEU A 38 18.61 29.43 4.83
CA LEU A 38 17.67 29.04 3.76
C LEU A 38 16.23 29.36 4.17
N PRO A 39 15.38 29.82 3.22
CA PRO A 39 13.97 30.06 3.51
C PRO A 39 13.29 28.80 4.02
N PRO A 40 12.34 28.90 4.98
CA PRO A 40 11.70 27.74 5.59
C PRO A 40 11.03 26.78 4.61
N ASP A 41 10.51 27.31 3.50
CA ASP A 41 9.77 26.55 2.48
C ASP A 41 10.63 26.23 1.25
N SER A 42 11.94 26.46 1.33
CA SER A 42 12.83 26.21 0.20
C SER A 42 12.99 24.72 -0.07
N PRO A 43 12.81 24.26 -1.33
CA PRO A 43 13.14 22.88 -1.72
C PRO A 43 14.62 22.55 -1.47
N LEU A 44 15.48 23.56 -1.49
CA LEU A 44 16.91 23.42 -1.27
C LEU A 44 17.21 22.95 0.16
N ARG A 45 16.40 23.36 1.15
CA ARG A 45 16.56 22.92 2.54
C ARG A 45 16.41 21.40 2.67
N GLU A 46 15.45 20.82 2.00
CA GLU A 46 15.27 19.36 1.96
C GLU A 46 16.46 18.65 1.30
N LYS A 47 16.90 19.14 0.14
CA LYS A 47 18.06 18.59 -0.57
C LYS A 47 19.36 18.67 0.23
N MET A 48 19.54 19.74 1.00
CA MET A 48 20.76 19.98 1.76
C MET A 48 20.78 19.32 3.13
N THR A 49 19.68 18.70 3.54
CA THR A 49 19.55 18.10 4.89
C THR A 49 20.65 17.08 5.19
N ARG A 50 20.92 16.17 4.26
CA ARG A 50 21.98 15.16 4.45
C ARG A 50 23.37 15.77 4.55
N THR A 51 23.65 16.74 3.68
CA THR A 51 24.91 17.46 3.68
C THR A 51 25.08 18.25 4.99
N ALA A 52 24.05 18.93 5.44
CA ALA A 52 24.07 19.68 6.71
C ALA A 52 24.26 18.73 7.91
N TRP A 53 23.65 17.56 7.90
CA TRP A 53 23.88 16.54 8.93
C TRP A 53 25.35 16.09 8.98
N GLU A 54 25.95 15.79 7.81
CA GLU A 54 27.37 15.42 7.73
C GLU A 54 28.28 16.55 8.23
N GLN A 55 27.99 17.79 7.84
CA GLN A 55 28.74 18.96 8.29
C GLN A 55 28.61 19.18 9.80
N LEU A 56 27.44 18.98 10.36
CA LEU A 56 27.24 19.04 11.81
C LEU A 56 28.00 17.92 12.52
N LYS A 57 27.99 16.71 11.99
CA LYS A 57 28.77 15.58 12.53
C LYS A 57 30.26 15.88 12.54
N LEU A 58 30.79 16.41 11.44
CA LEU A 58 32.18 16.84 11.35
C LEU A 58 32.50 17.91 12.39
N TYR A 59 31.67 18.91 12.51
CA TYR A 59 31.84 20.00 13.45
C TYR A 59 31.83 19.52 14.91
N LEU A 60 30.90 18.63 15.25
CA LEU A 60 30.83 18.02 16.57
C LEU A 60 31.97 17.07 16.88
N MET A 61 32.52 16.38 15.87
CA MET A 61 33.73 15.56 16.04
C MET A 61 34.94 16.39 16.43
N LEU A 62 35.07 17.62 15.92
CA LEU A 62 36.11 18.55 16.34
C LEU A 62 36.00 18.89 17.83
N ALA A 63 34.79 18.92 18.36
CA ALA A 63 34.50 19.29 19.75
C ALA A 63 34.51 18.12 20.73
N ARG A 64 34.40 16.89 20.23
CA ARG A 64 34.21 15.70 21.06
C ARG A 64 35.22 14.60 20.72
N PRO A 65 36.32 14.56 21.45
CA PRO A 65 37.37 13.55 21.22
C PRO A 65 36.87 12.12 21.29
N GLU A 66 35.91 11.84 22.16
CA GLU A 66 35.32 10.50 22.36
C GLU A 66 34.44 10.03 21.18
N ARG A 67 34.06 10.95 20.30
CA ARG A 67 33.25 10.64 19.12
C ARG A 67 34.05 10.65 17.81
N MET A 68 35.33 10.96 17.89
CA MET A 68 36.17 11.06 16.71
C MET A 68 36.37 9.69 16.04
N ASP A 69 36.06 9.63 14.76
CA ASP A 69 36.43 8.55 13.84
C ASP A 69 37.32 9.16 12.78
N ALA A 70 38.62 8.95 12.92
CA ALA A 70 39.67 9.60 12.09
C ALA A 70 39.52 9.27 10.60
N ALA A 71 39.20 8.02 10.25
CA ALA A 71 39.07 7.59 8.87
C ALA A 71 37.84 8.28 8.19
N TRP A 72 36.70 8.22 8.83
CA TRP A 72 35.51 8.88 8.32
C TRP A 72 35.68 10.41 8.28
N PHE A 73 36.21 10.98 9.36
CA PHE A 73 36.44 12.42 9.49
C PHE A 73 37.30 12.99 8.37
N SER A 74 38.43 12.40 8.11
CA SER A 74 39.35 12.91 7.08
C SER A 74 38.74 12.82 5.68
N GLY A 75 38.12 11.72 5.34
CA GLY A 75 37.47 11.53 4.05
C GLY A 75 36.26 12.47 3.85
N ALA A 76 35.37 12.54 4.84
CA ALA A 76 34.18 13.38 4.77
C ALA A 76 34.54 14.89 4.75
N LEU A 77 35.52 15.32 5.54
CA LEU A 77 35.93 16.71 5.54
C LEU A 77 36.60 17.11 4.23
N MET A 78 37.40 16.24 3.62
CA MET A 78 38.01 16.51 2.31
C MET A 78 36.94 16.67 1.22
N GLN A 79 35.88 15.88 1.26
CA GLN A 79 34.74 16.03 0.34
C GLN A 79 33.98 17.33 0.53
N ASN A 80 33.80 17.77 1.78
CA ASN A 80 33.12 19.02 2.12
C ASN A 80 34.02 20.25 1.97
N TRP A 81 35.32 20.04 1.93
CA TRP A 81 36.32 21.12 1.87
C TRP A 81 37.39 20.79 0.86
N PRO A 82 37.07 20.65 -0.44
CA PRO A 82 37.99 20.17 -1.47
C PRO A 82 39.04 21.19 -1.85
N GLN A 83 38.84 22.47 -1.58
CA GLN A 83 39.71 23.58 -1.91
C GLN A 83 39.90 24.47 -0.71
N ARG A 84 41.14 24.82 -0.41
CA ARG A 84 41.46 25.78 0.64
C ARG A 84 42.06 27.03 0.03
N PRO A 85 41.53 28.24 0.29
CA PRO A 85 42.11 29.48 -0.22
C PRO A 85 43.61 29.65 0.17
N GLY A 86 44.41 30.03 -0.80
CA GLY A 86 45.83 30.22 -0.61
C GLY A 86 46.73 28.97 -0.64
N VAL A 87 46.10 27.79 -0.85
CA VAL A 87 46.82 26.51 -0.99
C VAL A 87 46.51 25.92 -2.37
N LYS A 88 47.54 25.43 -3.07
CA LYS A 88 47.34 24.73 -4.36
C LYS A 88 46.57 23.46 -4.13
N ASP A 89 45.63 23.16 -5.04
CA ASP A 89 44.67 22.02 -4.92
C ASP A 89 45.39 20.69 -4.73
N GLY A 90 46.49 20.42 -5.48
CA GLY A 90 47.23 19.19 -5.34
C GLY A 90 47.93 19.03 -4.00
N VAL A 91 48.40 20.14 -3.42
CA VAL A 91 49.03 20.15 -2.08
C VAL A 91 47.97 19.92 -1.01
N TRP A 92 46.82 20.56 -1.14
CA TRP A 92 45.73 20.39 -0.20
C TRP A 92 45.20 18.95 -0.20
N GLN A 93 44.93 18.37 -1.37
CA GLN A 93 44.41 17.02 -1.47
C GLN A 93 45.35 15.95 -0.89
N GLY A 94 46.66 16.12 -1.05
CA GLY A 94 47.66 15.20 -0.49
C GLY A 94 47.95 15.46 0.97
N THR A 95 48.49 16.65 1.26
CA THR A 95 48.98 17.03 2.60
C THR A 95 47.83 17.29 3.55
N GLY A 96 46.77 17.93 3.07
CA GLY A 96 45.59 18.24 3.87
C GLY A 96 44.88 16.98 4.40
N ALA A 97 44.72 15.97 3.56
CA ALA A 97 44.13 14.69 3.96
C ALA A 97 44.97 14.00 5.05
N SER A 98 46.29 14.03 4.92
CA SER A 98 47.20 13.45 5.91
C SER A 98 47.15 14.20 7.25
N LEU A 99 47.09 15.54 7.21
CA LEU A 99 46.99 16.36 8.41
C LEU A 99 45.65 16.16 9.14
N LEU A 100 44.56 16.08 8.40
CA LEU A 100 43.23 15.84 8.98
C LEU A 100 43.15 14.45 9.61
N ARG A 101 43.72 13.44 8.95
CA ARG A 101 43.80 12.07 9.50
C ARG A 101 44.63 12.04 10.77
N PHE A 102 45.78 12.73 10.77
CA PHE A 102 46.64 12.85 11.96
C PHE A 102 45.90 13.54 13.11
N TYR A 103 45.24 14.64 12.82
CA TYR A 103 44.41 15.36 13.81
C TYR A 103 43.38 14.43 14.42
N GLY A 104 42.58 13.76 13.59
CA GLY A 104 41.54 12.85 14.04
C GLY A 104 42.06 11.68 14.86
N ALA A 105 43.19 11.08 14.43
CA ALA A 105 43.81 9.95 15.12
C ALA A 105 44.37 10.32 16.50
N ASN A 106 44.81 11.55 16.67
CA ASN A 106 45.50 11.99 17.89
C ASN A 106 44.63 12.86 18.82
N LEU A 107 43.44 13.31 18.37
CA LEU A 107 42.55 14.10 19.19
C LEU A 107 42.12 13.40 20.49
N PRO A 108 41.77 12.10 20.51
CA PRO A 108 41.43 11.42 21.75
C PRO A 108 42.53 11.45 22.82
N ALA A 109 43.80 11.39 22.39
CA ALA A 109 44.96 11.46 23.29
C ALA A 109 45.35 12.90 23.65
N HIS A 110 44.86 13.88 22.91
CA HIS A 110 45.15 15.32 23.12
C HIS A 110 43.85 16.13 23.22
N PRO A 111 43.09 15.99 24.30
CA PRO A 111 41.78 16.71 24.46
C PRO A 111 41.91 18.22 24.40
N ALA A 112 43.08 18.78 24.65
CA ALA A 112 43.32 20.20 24.52
C ALA A 112 43.21 20.71 23.06
N TRP A 113 43.29 19.86 22.08
CA TRP A 113 43.09 20.18 20.66
C TRP A 113 41.62 20.23 20.24
N ARG A 114 40.71 19.97 21.16
CA ARG A 114 39.27 20.00 20.84
C ARG A 114 38.81 21.43 20.53
N LEU A 115 37.84 21.53 19.64
CA LEU A 115 37.14 22.73 19.34
C LEU A 115 36.16 23.06 20.48
N HIS A 116 36.04 24.35 20.84
CA HIS A 116 34.92 24.85 21.62
C HIS A 116 33.83 25.31 20.65
N PRO A 117 32.73 24.53 20.50
CA PRO A 117 31.76 24.80 19.47
C PRO A 117 30.89 25.99 19.78
N ASP A 118 30.33 26.58 18.73
CA ASP A 118 29.24 27.54 18.87
C ASP A 118 27.94 26.81 19.20
N ASP A 119 27.60 26.73 20.48
CA ASP A 119 26.43 25.97 20.94
C ASP A 119 25.11 26.53 20.39
N GLY A 120 25.05 27.84 20.15
CA GLY A 120 23.88 28.46 19.53
C GLY A 120 23.66 27.96 18.11
N LEU A 121 24.72 27.91 17.32
CA LEU A 121 24.66 27.39 15.96
C LEU A 121 24.29 25.88 15.94
N VAL A 122 24.91 25.10 16.81
CA VAL A 122 24.60 23.65 16.94
C VAL A 122 23.13 23.46 17.26
N SER A 123 22.59 24.22 18.22
CA SER A 123 21.18 24.15 18.61
C SER A 123 20.24 24.50 17.45
N GLN A 124 20.54 25.56 16.70
CA GLN A 124 19.76 25.99 15.54
C GLN A 124 19.74 24.91 14.45
N VAL A 125 20.90 24.38 14.12
CA VAL A 125 21.03 23.34 13.08
C VAL A 125 20.31 22.07 13.51
N ARG A 126 20.47 21.64 14.76
CA ARG A 126 19.76 20.48 15.31
C ARG A 126 18.25 20.63 15.22
N THR A 127 17.73 21.79 15.61
CA THR A 127 16.28 22.08 15.54
C THR A 127 15.76 21.93 14.12
N LEU A 128 16.48 22.49 13.14
CA LEU A 128 16.09 22.39 11.72
C LEU A 128 16.20 20.97 11.19
N LEU A 129 17.27 20.25 11.52
CA LEU A 129 17.46 18.87 11.09
C LEU A 129 16.40 17.93 11.68
N VAL A 130 16.12 18.06 12.97
CA VAL A 130 15.07 17.28 13.63
C VAL A 130 13.71 17.56 13.00
N ARG A 131 13.42 18.82 12.67
CA ARG A 131 12.18 19.20 11.98
C ARG A 131 12.10 18.57 10.58
N GLN A 132 13.17 18.66 9.79
CA GLN A 132 13.23 18.09 8.45
C GLN A 132 13.12 16.57 8.49
N MET A 133 13.82 15.94 9.42
CA MET A 133 13.73 14.49 9.62
C MET A 133 12.37 14.05 10.13
N GLY A 134 11.73 14.84 10.98
CA GLY A 134 10.36 14.63 11.42
C GLY A 134 9.38 14.69 10.25
N MET A 135 9.57 15.63 9.32
CA MET A 135 8.77 15.71 8.10
C MET A 135 9.03 14.51 7.17
N ARG A 136 10.28 14.09 7.00
CA ARG A 136 10.66 12.90 6.24
C ARG A 136 10.12 11.62 6.86
N ASN A 137 10.08 11.55 8.18
CA ASN A 137 9.65 10.41 8.95
C ASN A 137 8.17 10.50 9.33
N SER A 138 7.42 11.49 8.81
CA SER A 138 5.99 11.53 9.02
C SER A 138 5.33 10.30 8.41
N GLU A 139 4.25 9.87 9.01
CA GLU A 139 3.48 8.72 8.52
C GLU A 139 3.14 8.83 7.03
N SER A 140 2.68 10.02 6.60
CA SER A 140 2.34 10.27 5.19
C SER A 140 3.55 10.14 4.27
N THR A 141 4.69 10.70 4.65
CA THR A 141 5.90 10.65 3.83
C THR A 141 6.44 9.22 3.73
N LEU A 142 6.47 8.50 4.83
CA LEU A 142 6.91 7.10 4.85
C LEU A 142 5.96 6.21 4.04
N TYR A 143 4.68 6.47 4.13
CA TYR A 143 3.67 5.77 3.35
C TYR A 143 3.88 5.97 1.85
N GLN A 144 4.05 7.22 1.41
CA GLN A 144 4.31 7.51 0.00
C GLN A 144 5.64 6.92 -0.48
N LYS A 145 6.66 6.95 0.35
CA LYS A 145 7.96 6.32 0.06
C LYS A 145 7.83 4.81 -0.12
N MET A 146 7.07 4.16 0.75
CA MET A 146 6.78 2.73 0.64
C MET A 146 6.03 2.41 -0.65
N LEU A 147 4.96 3.15 -0.97
CA LEU A 147 4.20 2.96 -2.20
C LEU A 147 5.08 3.16 -3.45
N ALA A 148 5.94 4.17 -3.45
CA ALA A 148 6.84 4.42 -4.57
C ALA A 148 7.82 3.26 -4.82
N GLN A 149 8.25 2.56 -3.78
CA GLN A 149 9.12 1.39 -3.92
C GLN A 149 8.42 0.21 -4.59
N VAL A 150 7.10 0.11 -4.44
CA VAL A 150 6.32 -1.03 -4.92
C VAL A 150 5.58 -0.73 -6.24
N ALA A 151 5.30 0.53 -6.53
CA ALA A 151 4.38 0.96 -7.58
C ALA A 151 4.66 0.37 -8.97
N ASN A 152 5.93 0.20 -9.33
CA ASN A 152 6.33 -0.25 -10.67
C ASN A 152 6.63 -1.75 -10.74
N GLN A 153 6.45 -2.50 -9.66
CA GLN A 153 6.79 -3.91 -9.61
C GLN A 153 5.65 -4.82 -10.08
N TYR A 154 4.43 -4.33 -10.07
CA TYR A 154 3.24 -5.10 -10.39
C TYR A 154 2.40 -4.36 -11.41
N ALA A 155 2.01 -5.05 -12.46
CA ALA A 155 1.14 -4.50 -13.49
C ALA A 155 -0.27 -4.27 -12.95
N ASP A 156 -0.95 -3.25 -13.48
CA ASP A 156 -2.35 -3.00 -13.16
C ASP A 156 -3.23 -4.19 -13.55
N LEU A 157 -4.22 -4.48 -12.72
CA LEU A 157 -5.20 -5.53 -13.00
C LEU A 157 -6.40 -4.95 -13.72
N HIS A 158 -6.67 -5.50 -14.90
CA HIS A 158 -7.90 -5.27 -15.65
C HIS A 158 -8.96 -6.29 -15.26
N LEU A 159 -10.20 -6.02 -15.61
CA LEU A 159 -11.31 -6.96 -15.36
C LEU A 159 -11.02 -8.35 -15.96
N SER A 160 -10.46 -8.39 -17.17
CA SER A 160 -10.09 -9.65 -17.83
C SER A 160 -9.03 -10.45 -17.08
N ASP A 161 -8.15 -9.79 -16.34
CA ASP A 161 -7.13 -10.47 -15.51
C ASP A 161 -7.72 -11.16 -14.28
N MET A 162 -8.93 -10.78 -13.89
CA MET A 162 -9.62 -11.29 -12.69
C MET A 162 -10.53 -12.47 -12.98
N THR A 163 -10.80 -12.75 -14.24
CA THR A 163 -11.83 -13.71 -14.65
C THR A 163 -11.28 -14.91 -15.40
N GLY A 164 -9.96 -15.07 -15.46
CA GLY A 164 -9.30 -16.19 -16.09
C GLY A 164 -9.63 -16.32 -17.58
N ASP A 165 -9.91 -17.54 -18.02
CA ASP A 165 -10.20 -17.84 -19.42
C ASP A 165 -11.65 -17.55 -19.84
N THR A 166 -12.45 -16.97 -18.94
CA THR A 166 -13.84 -16.62 -19.24
C THR A 166 -13.92 -15.33 -20.03
N ASP A 167 -14.96 -15.18 -20.85
CA ASP A 167 -15.21 -13.95 -21.60
C ASP A 167 -16.11 -13.00 -20.81
N VAL A 168 -15.48 -12.21 -19.93
CA VAL A 168 -16.21 -11.27 -19.07
C VAL A 168 -16.86 -10.14 -19.85
N SER A 169 -16.34 -9.79 -21.03
CA SER A 169 -16.87 -8.69 -21.84
C SER A 169 -18.30 -8.93 -22.31
N ARG A 170 -18.76 -10.17 -22.30
CA ARG A 170 -20.15 -10.52 -22.60
C ARG A 170 -21.12 -10.17 -21.47
N LEU A 171 -20.64 -9.98 -20.24
CA LEU A 171 -21.44 -9.62 -19.08
C LEU A 171 -21.18 -8.22 -18.57
N PHE A 172 -19.91 -7.90 -18.32
CA PHE A 172 -19.53 -6.68 -17.64
C PHE A 172 -18.43 -5.92 -18.37
N THR A 173 -18.46 -4.61 -18.26
CA THR A 173 -17.40 -3.72 -18.75
C THR A 173 -17.06 -2.68 -17.69
N THR A 174 -15.82 -2.19 -17.74
CA THR A 174 -15.36 -1.05 -16.97
C THR A 174 -14.16 -0.43 -17.65
N ASN A 175 -13.96 0.88 -17.44
CA ASN A 175 -12.75 1.58 -17.87
C ASN A 175 -11.70 1.66 -16.76
N GLU A 176 -12.03 1.19 -15.55
CA GLU A 176 -11.15 1.25 -14.40
C GLU A 176 -10.23 0.04 -14.33
N VAL A 177 -9.14 0.21 -13.58
CA VAL A 177 -8.18 -0.85 -13.25
C VAL A 177 -7.89 -0.83 -11.76
N VAL A 178 -7.39 -1.95 -11.24
CA VAL A 178 -6.83 -2.00 -9.88
C VAL A 178 -5.32 -1.91 -9.98
N PRO A 179 -4.68 -0.89 -9.36
CA PRO A 179 -3.22 -0.84 -9.34
C PRO A 179 -2.63 -2.14 -8.75
N GLY A 180 -1.63 -2.69 -9.41
CA GLY A 180 -1.06 -3.99 -9.05
C GLY A 180 -0.47 -4.06 -7.65
N MET A 181 -0.11 -2.90 -7.07
CA MET A 181 0.36 -2.82 -5.69
C MET A 181 -0.72 -3.14 -4.64
N PHE A 182 -2.00 -3.07 -5.00
CA PHE A 182 -3.12 -3.39 -4.13
C PHE A 182 -3.67 -4.78 -4.42
N THR A 183 -2.80 -5.76 -4.35
CA THR A 183 -3.12 -7.17 -4.50
C THR A 183 -2.48 -7.98 -3.38
N ARG A 184 -3.01 -9.16 -3.14
CA ARG A 184 -2.47 -10.10 -2.17
C ARG A 184 -1.00 -10.44 -2.47
N GLN A 185 -0.69 -10.71 -3.73
CA GLN A 185 0.66 -11.00 -4.16
C GLN A 185 1.62 -9.84 -3.83
N ALA A 186 1.23 -8.61 -4.15
CA ALA A 186 2.03 -7.43 -3.85
C ALA A 186 2.22 -7.23 -2.34
N TRP A 187 1.17 -7.44 -1.54
CA TRP A 187 1.26 -7.37 -0.08
C TRP A 187 2.30 -8.36 0.46
N GLU A 188 2.19 -9.62 0.12
CA GLU A 188 3.04 -10.68 0.64
C GLU A 188 4.49 -10.56 0.18
N GLN A 189 4.71 -10.20 -1.09
CA GLN A 189 6.03 -10.19 -1.71
C GLN A 189 6.78 -8.87 -1.56
N ALA A 190 6.10 -7.74 -1.53
CA ALA A 190 6.73 -6.44 -1.64
C ALA A 190 6.29 -5.41 -0.60
N VAL A 191 5.00 -5.27 -0.32
CA VAL A 191 4.50 -4.19 0.54
C VAL A 191 4.88 -4.42 1.99
N GLN A 192 4.65 -5.61 2.51
CA GLN A 192 4.99 -5.94 3.90
C GLN A 192 6.49 -5.76 4.16
N PRO A 193 7.41 -6.29 3.33
CA PRO A 193 8.83 -6.00 3.47
C PRO A 193 9.19 -4.52 3.33
N ALA A 194 8.52 -3.78 2.44
CA ALA A 194 8.77 -2.36 2.23
C ALA A 194 8.37 -1.53 3.46
N ILE A 195 7.27 -1.87 4.13
CA ILE A 195 6.86 -1.24 5.39
C ILE A 195 7.92 -1.47 6.47
N GLU A 196 8.39 -2.70 6.62
CA GLU A 196 9.45 -3.02 7.57
C GLU A 196 10.74 -2.25 7.29
N LYS A 197 11.11 -2.12 6.03
CA LYS A 197 12.30 -1.40 5.60
C LYS A 197 12.21 0.09 5.90
N VAL A 198 11.12 0.77 5.56
CA VAL A 198 10.98 2.22 5.81
C VAL A 198 10.91 2.53 7.32
N VAL A 199 10.35 1.65 8.11
CA VAL A 199 10.32 1.78 9.58
C VAL A 199 11.72 1.58 10.16
N ALA A 200 12.47 0.59 9.68
CA ALA A 200 13.85 0.33 10.12
C ALA A 200 14.80 1.48 9.74
N GLU A 201 14.72 1.98 8.51
CA GLU A 201 15.53 3.11 8.05
C GLU A 201 15.30 4.37 8.86
N ARG A 202 14.06 4.63 9.28
CA ARG A 202 13.74 5.73 10.19
C ARG A 202 14.51 5.63 11.50
N ARG A 203 14.73 4.41 12.01
CA ARG A 203 15.35 4.16 13.32
C ARG A 203 16.83 4.57 13.35
N ASP A 204 17.53 4.47 12.21
CA ASP A 204 18.97 4.73 12.11
C ASP A 204 19.32 6.22 11.97
N GLU A 205 18.33 7.10 11.77
CA GLU A 205 18.55 8.54 11.55
C GLU A 205 18.65 9.36 12.83
N MET A 206 18.33 8.81 14.01
CA MET A 206 18.41 9.49 15.30
C MET A 206 19.68 9.10 16.06
N ASP A 207 20.76 9.80 15.78
CA ASP A 207 22.07 9.55 16.37
C ASP A 207 22.50 10.69 17.33
N TRP A 208 23.69 10.55 17.90
CA TRP A 208 24.29 11.53 18.80
C TRP A 208 24.51 12.91 18.17
N VAL A 209 24.54 13.01 16.85
CA VAL A 209 24.71 14.28 16.12
C VAL A 209 23.48 15.17 16.35
N LEU A 210 22.31 14.61 16.41
CA LEU A 210 21.05 15.35 16.51
C LEU A 210 20.61 15.63 17.94
N SER A 211 21.12 14.89 18.91
CA SER A 211 20.71 15.05 20.30
C SER A 211 21.81 14.69 21.28
N ASP A 212 22.06 15.60 22.22
CA ASP A 212 22.90 15.32 23.40
C ASP A 212 22.10 14.72 24.55
N SER A 213 20.76 14.74 24.46
CA SER A 213 19.95 14.30 25.56
C SER A 213 19.88 12.77 25.58
N ARG A 214 20.14 12.22 26.76
CA ARG A 214 19.86 10.81 27.07
C ARG A 214 18.36 10.54 27.23
N GLN A 215 17.52 11.54 26.99
CA GLN A 215 16.09 11.34 26.99
C GLN A 215 15.70 10.64 25.69
N PRO A 216 15.08 9.47 25.76
CA PRO A 216 14.40 8.94 24.58
C PRO A 216 13.43 10.03 24.14
N ALA A 217 13.40 10.31 22.85
CA ALA A 217 12.45 11.25 22.30
C ALA A 217 11.06 10.73 22.66
N ALA A 218 10.46 11.31 23.70
CA ALA A 218 9.15 10.92 24.23
C ALA A 218 8.02 11.15 23.22
N GLN A 219 8.34 11.61 22.01
CA GLN A 219 7.42 11.90 20.93
C GLN A 219 7.59 10.98 19.72
N GLN A 220 8.52 10.01 19.77
CA GLN A 220 8.64 9.05 18.68
C GLN A 220 7.64 7.93 18.86
N THR A 221 6.77 7.81 17.86
CA THR A 221 5.92 6.64 17.71
C THR A 221 6.80 5.39 17.69
N SER A 222 6.46 4.36 18.47
CA SER A 222 7.22 3.12 18.46
C SER A 222 7.26 2.51 17.04
N PRO A 223 8.31 1.77 16.69
CA PRO A 223 8.36 1.10 15.39
C PRO A 223 7.15 0.21 15.12
N GLU A 224 6.66 -0.50 16.12
CA GLU A 224 5.50 -1.37 16.01
C GLU A 224 4.21 -0.57 15.75
N ALA A 225 4.03 0.56 16.44
CA ALA A 225 2.87 1.43 16.25
C ALA A 225 2.89 2.09 14.87
N LEU A 226 4.06 2.52 14.39
CA LEU A 226 4.21 3.08 13.05
C LEU A 226 3.93 2.03 11.97
N LYS A 227 4.49 0.84 12.12
CA LYS A 227 4.22 -0.29 11.22
C LYS A 227 2.73 -0.61 11.16
N ALA A 228 2.05 -0.63 12.30
CA ALA A 228 0.61 -0.83 12.37
C ALA A 228 -0.17 0.25 11.62
N ARG A 229 0.21 1.52 11.76
CA ARG A 229 -0.45 2.64 11.05
C ARG A 229 -0.24 2.61 9.55
N LEU A 230 0.99 2.31 9.10
CA LEU A 230 1.27 2.18 7.67
C LEU A 230 0.50 1.02 7.06
N THR A 231 0.42 -0.10 7.77
CA THR A 231 -0.36 -1.27 7.38
C THR A 231 -1.85 -0.93 7.30
N GLU A 232 -2.39 -0.24 8.28
CA GLU A 232 -3.78 0.21 8.30
C GLU A 232 -4.11 1.13 7.11
N ARG A 233 -3.23 2.10 6.82
CA ARG A 233 -3.40 2.97 5.64
C ARG A 233 -3.40 2.18 4.33
N TYR A 234 -2.49 1.22 4.20
CA TYR A 234 -2.42 0.38 3.01
C TYR A 234 -3.73 -0.39 2.81
N PHE A 235 -4.27 -1.00 3.84
CA PHE A 235 -5.51 -1.77 3.72
C PHE A 235 -6.74 -0.88 3.54
N ALA A 236 -6.74 0.34 4.07
CA ALA A 236 -7.78 1.32 3.76
C ALA A 236 -7.76 1.69 2.27
N ASP A 237 -6.59 1.96 1.71
CA ASP A 237 -6.44 2.23 0.27
C ASP A 237 -6.77 1.01 -0.58
N PHE A 238 -6.35 -0.17 -0.17
CA PHE A 238 -6.66 -1.44 -0.83
C PHE A 238 -8.17 -1.64 -0.95
N GLY A 239 -8.88 -1.52 0.16
CA GLY A 239 -10.34 -1.64 0.18
C GLY A 239 -11.02 -0.59 -0.68
N GLY A 240 -10.58 0.66 -0.60
CA GLY A 240 -11.13 1.76 -1.38
C GLY A 240 -10.95 1.57 -2.89
N VAL A 241 -9.78 1.15 -3.31
CA VAL A 241 -9.45 0.90 -4.73
C VAL A 241 -10.30 -0.24 -5.29
N TRP A 242 -10.43 -1.33 -4.55
CA TRP A 242 -11.26 -2.45 -4.99
C TRP A 242 -12.75 -2.11 -5.02
N LEU A 243 -13.25 -1.37 -4.03
CA LEU A 243 -14.64 -0.89 -4.04
C LEU A 243 -14.92 0.01 -5.24
N ASP A 244 -14.06 0.98 -5.51
CA ASP A 244 -14.20 1.88 -6.64
C ASP A 244 -14.21 1.11 -7.96
N PHE A 245 -13.32 0.13 -8.10
CA PHE A 245 -13.26 -0.71 -9.29
C PHE A 245 -14.55 -1.54 -9.45
N LEU A 246 -14.96 -2.25 -8.43
CA LEU A 246 -16.13 -3.13 -8.50
C LEU A 246 -17.44 -2.34 -8.67
N ASN A 247 -17.55 -1.18 -8.06
CA ASN A 247 -18.69 -0.30 -8.23
C ASN A 247 -18.73 0.39 -9.61
N SER A 248 -17.62 0.38 -10.35
CA SER A 248 -17.55 0.93 -11.71
C SER A 248 -18.06 -0.03 -12.79
N LEU A 249 -18.29 -1.29 -12.45
CA LEU A 249 -18.77 -2.30 -13.41
C LEU A 249 -20.14 -1.94 -13.97
N ARG A 250 -20.29 -2.17 -15.27
CA ARG A 250 -21.56 -1.99 -15.98
C ARG A 250 -21.98 -3.31 -16.62
N LEU A 251 -23.25 -3.62 -16.56
CA LEU A 251 -23.83 -4.75 -17.25
C LEU A 251 -23.95 -4.43 -18.75
N GLN A 252 -23.56 -5.35 -19.60
CA GLN A 252 -23.78 -5.25 -21.04
C GLN A 252 -25.28 -5.18 -21.34
N PRO A 253 -25.74 -4.26 -22.19
CA PRO A 253 -27.14 -4.19 -22.58
C PRO A 253 -27.55 -5.47 -23.33
N ALA A 254 -28.78 -5.92 -23.07
CA ALA A 254 -29.43 -6.96 -23.87
C ALA A 254 -30.48 -6.32 -24.76
N ALA A 255 -30.30 -6.41 -26.07
CA ALA A 255 -31.22 -5.84 -27.03
C ALA A 255 -32.47 -6.66 -27.24
N THR A 256 -32.39 -7.98 -26.99
CA THR A 256 -33.48 -8.93 -27.19
C THR A 256 -33.64 -9.85 -25.95
N LEU A 257 -34.79 -10.53 -25.88
CA LEU A 257 -34.99 -11.55 -24.85
C LEU A 257 -33.95 -12.68 -24.97
N SER A 258 -33.60 -13.06 -26.19
CA SER A 258 -32.56 -14.07 -26.44
C SER A 258 -31.21 -13.63 -25.85
N ASP A 259 -30.81 -12.38 -26.04
CA ASP A 259 -29.58 -11.82 -25.48
C ASP A 259 -29.63 -11.84 -23.93
N ALA A 260 -30.79 -11.50 -23.34
CA ALA A 260 -30.97 -11.56 -21.90
C ALA A 260 -30.84 -12.99 -21.36
N ILE A 261 -31.39 -13.96 -22.04
CA ILE A 261 -31.25 -15.38 -21.70
C ILE A 261 -29.81 -15.84 -21.79
N ASP A 262 -29.08 -15.43 -22.83
CA ASP A 262 -27.67 -15.76 -22.99
C ASP A 262 -26.82 -15.21 -21.84
N GLN A 263 -27.12 -13.98 -21.37
CA GLN A 263 -26.45 -13.41 -20.22
C GLN A 263 -26.72 -14.19 -18.93
N LEU A 264 -27.98 -14.55 -18.68
CA LEU A 264 -28.34 -15.37 -17.51
C LEU A 264 -27.68 -16.75 -17.58
N THR A 265 -27.61 -17.33 -18.76
CA THR A 265 -26.95 -18.61 -18.99
C THR A 265 -25.46 -18.54 -18.64
N LEU A 266 -24.79 -17.51 -19.12
CA LEU A 266 -23.37 -17.28 -18.85
C LEU A 266 -23.10 -17.01 -17.38
N MET A 267 -23.97 -16.23 -16.72
CA MET A 267 -23.85 -15.94 -15.29
C MET A 267 -23.96 -17.20 -14.43
N ALA A 268 -24.86 -18.10 -14.77
CA ALA A 268 -25.17 -19.27 -13.97
C ALA A 268 -24.34 -20.51 -14.31
N ASP A 269 -23.59 -20.49 -15.41
CA ASP A 269 -22.72 -21.61 -15.80
C ASP A 269 -21.50 -21.67 -14.90
N VAL A 270 -21.51 -22.59 -13.95
CA VAL A 270 -20.46 -22.75 -12.93
C VAL A 270 -19.05 -22.91 -13.54
N ARG A 271 -18.94 -23.44 -14.75
CA ARG A 271 -17.63 -23.70 -15.39
C ARG A 271 -17.10 -22.53 -16.20
N GLN A 272 -17.99 -21.72 -16.79
CA GLN A 272 -17.60 -20.65 -17.72
C GLN A 272 -18.07 -19.26 -17.27
N SER A 273 -18.67 -19.16 -16.08
CA SER A 273 -19.19 -17.90 -15.60
C SER A 273 -18.09 -16.91 -15.26
N PRO A 274 -18.02 -15.78 -15.97
CA PRO A 274 -17.13 -14.69 -15.57
C PRO A 274 -17.45 -14.15 -14.19
N LEU A 275 -18.72 -14.18 -13.79
CA LEU A 275 -19.15 -13.73 -12.46
C LEU A 275 -18.60 -14.63 -11.36
N VAL A 276 -18.64 -15.96 -11.54
CA VAL A 276 -18.07 -16.90 -10.57
C VAL A 276 -16.57 -16.67 -10.45
N ALA A 277 -15.87 -16.52 -11.57
CA ALA A 277 -14.44 -16.24 -11.58
C ALA A 277 -14.10 -14.90 -10.87
N LEU A 278 -14.88 -13.85 -11.13
CA LEU A 278 -14.71 -12.57 -10.48
C LEU A 278 -14.93 -12.66 -8.97
N MET A 279 -15.98 -13.34 -8.54
CA MET A 279 -16.29 -13.50 -7.12
C MET A 279 -15.21 -14.30 -6.38
N ASN A 280 -14.64 -15.31 -7.03
CA ASN A 280 -13.50 -16.05 -6.48
C ASN A 280 -12.27 -15.16 -6.33
N THR A 281 -11.97 -14.32 -7.30
CA THR A 281 -10.88 -13.35 -7.23
C THR A 281 -11.10 -12.36 -6.10
N VAL A 282 -12.30 -11.81 -5.97
CA VAL A 282 -12.68 -10.89 -4.88
C VAL A 282 -12.51 -11.56 -3.52
N SER A 283 -12.90 -12.83 -3.40
CA SER A 283 -12.74 -13.59 -2.17
C SER A 283 -11.27 -13.77 -1.78
N VAL A 284 -10.41 -14.11 -2.73
CA VAL A 284 -8.97 -14.27 -2.49
C VAL A 284 -8.35 -12.92 -2.08
N GLN A 285 -8.65 -11.87 -2.82
CA GLN A 285 -8.10 -10.56 -2.54
C GLN A 285 -8.63 -9.97 -1.23
N GLY A 286 -9.89 -10.20 -0.91
CA GLY A 286 -10.50 -9.74 0.34
C GLY A 286 -9.95 -10.39 1.60
N ARG A 287 -9.24 -11.49 1.47
CA ARG A 287 -8.55 -12.18 2.58
C ARG A 287 -7.09 -11.80 2.72
N THR A 288 -6.61 -10.83 1.97
CA THR A 288 -5.23 -10.32 2.07
C THR A 288 -4.94 -9.82 3.48
N GLY A 289 -3.76 -10.16 3.98
CA GLY A 289 -3.31 -9.73 5.31
C GLY A 289 -3.79 -10.58 6.47
N GLN A 290 -4.52 -11.65 6.23
CA GLN A 290 -4.78 -12.66 7.25
C GLN A 290 -3.47 -13.34 7.67
N THR A 291 -3.37 -13.71 8.95
CA THR A 291 -2.16 -14.35 9.47
C THR A 291 -1.85 -15.66 8.76
N GLY A 292 -0.56 -15.97 8.55
CA GLY A 292 -0.10 -17.02 7.65
C GLY A 292 -0.69 -18.41 7.87
N GLU A 293 -0.88 -18.83 9.12
CA GLU A 293 -1.49 -20.14 9.43
C GLU A 293 -2.98 -20.16 9.11
N ALA A 294 -3.70 -19.09 9.46
CA ALA A 294 -5.11 -18.96 9.13
C ALA A 294 -5.31 -18.87 7.61
N LEU A 295 -4.35 -18.28 6.88
CA LEU A 295 -4.40 -18.15 5.45
C LEU A 295 -4.19 -19.49 4.74
N SER A 296 -3.16 -20.25 5.11
CA SER A 296 -2.88 -21.56 4.52
C SER A 296 -4.00 -22.54 4.81
N ASP A 297 -4.54 -22.50 6.04
CA ASP A 297 -5.67 -23.32 6.44
C ASP A 297 -6.94 -22.96 5.66
N SER A 298 -7.22 -21.66 5.49
CA SER A 298 -8.39 -21.23 4.73
C SER A 298 -8.26 -21.55 3.24
N LEU A 299 -7.07 -21.51 2.66
CA LEU A 299 -6.81 -21.90 1.27
C LEU A 299 -6.94 -23.40 1.08
N VAL A 300 -6.37 -24.20 1.98
CA VAL A 300 -6.49 -25.66 1.96
C VAL A 300 -7.94 -26.07 2.18
N LYS A 301 -8.65 -25.40 3.07
CA LYS A 301 -10.07 -25.63 3.30
C LYS A 301 -10.92 -25.19 2.12
N SER A 302 -10.64 -24.05 1.50
CA SER A 302 -11.33 -23.61 0.28
C SER A 302 -11.09 -24.58 -0.89
N ALA A 303 -9.87 -25.09 -1.03
CA ALA A 303 -9.56 -26.10 -2.03
C ALA A 303 -10.26 -27.43 -1.74
N LYS A 304 -10.32 -27.87 -0.49
CA LYS A 304 -11.06 -29.06 -0.07
C LYS A 304 -12.57 -28.87 -0.17
N ASN A 305 -13.05 -27.67 0.05
CA ASN A 305 -14.47 -27.33 0.04
C ASN A 305 -15.05 -27.24 -1.38
N LEU A 306 -14.22 -27.01 -2.39
CA LEU A 306 -14.61 -27.19 -3.78
C LEU A 306 -14.93 -28.65 -4.09
N PHE A 307 -14.43 -29.59 -3.27
CA PHE A 307 -14.65 -31.03 -3.45
C PHE A 307 -15.63 -31.65 -2.43
N ASN A 308 -15.89 -31.02 -1.28
CA ASN A 308 -16.78 -31.53 -0.22
C ASN A 308 -17.68 -30.43 0.33
N ARG A 309 -18.94 -30.42 -0.17
CA ARG A 309 -19.93 -29.39 0.20
C ARG A 309 -20.42 -29.47 1.67
N ASP A 310 -20.30 -30.59 2.34
CA ASP A 310 -20.93 -30.84 3.63
C ASP A 310 -20.08 -30.43 4.85
N GLU A 311 -18.76 -30.25 4.69
CA GLU A 311 -17.86 -29.86 5.77
C GLU A 311 -17.64 -28.33 5.84
N GLN A 312 -18.15 -27.58 4.88
CA GLN A 312 -17.87 -26.16 4.70
C GLN A 312 -18.43 -25.27 5.81
N ALA A 313 -19.60 -25.61 6.34
CA ALA A 313 -20.33 -24.74 7.27
C ALA A 313 -19.75 -24.74 8.70
N ALA A 314 -19.10 -25.81 9.13
CA ALA A 314 -18.57 -25.94 10.49
C ALA A 314 -17.16 -25.33 10.63
N ILE A 315 -16.42 -25.23 9.53
CA ILE A 315 -15.01 -24.82 9.51
C ILE A 315 -14.88 -23.31 9.35
N ASP A 316 -15.74 -22.67 8.53
CA ASP A 316 -15.76 -21.22 8.32
C ASP A 316 -16.24 -20.45 9.55
N GLN A 317 -17.00 -21.07 10.44
CA GLN A 317 -17.42 -20.49 11.70
C GLN A 317 -16.34 -20.52 12.80
N GLN A 318 -15.39 -21.46 12.73
CA GLN A 318 -14.32 -21.59 13.73
C GLN A 318 -13.07 -20.78 13.40
N VAL A 319 -12.84 -20.52 12.13
CA VAL A 319 -11.77 -19.65 11.69
C VAL A 319 -12.35 -18.25 11.50
N GLY A 320 -12.72 -17.62 12.61
CA GLY A 320 -12.90 -16.17 12.64
C GLY A 320 -11.55 -15.49 12.34
N ALA A 321 -10.99 -15.80 11.18
CA ALA A 321 -9.76 -15.18 10.72
C ALA A 321 -10.09 -13.71 10.47
N HIS A 322 -9.87 -12.89 11.51
CA HIS A 322 -9.98 -11.46 11.40
C HIS A 322 -8.84 -10.96 10.53
N GLY A 323 -9.17 -10.54 9.35
CA GLY A 323 -8.24 -9.87 8.46
C GLY A 323 -8.46 -8.36 8.46
N PRO A 324 -7.47 -7.60 8.03
CA PRO A 324 -7.55 -6.13 7.98
C PRO A 324 -8.60 -5.60 7.00
N LEU A 325 -9.10 -6.45 6.10
CA LEU A 325 -10.11 -6.11 5.10
C LEU A 325 -11.53 -6.54 5.49
N ASP A 326 -11.75 -7.10 6.66
CA ASP A 326 -13.04 -7.65 7.08
C ASP A 326 -14.15 -6.59 7.09
N ALA A 327 -13.83 -5.37 7.51
CA ALA A 327 -14.79 -4.27 7.52
C ALA A 327 -15.34 -3.97 6.12
N THR A 328 -14.52 -4.09 5.08
CA THR A 328 -14.89 -3.79 3.70
C THR A 328 -15.42 -5.02 2.98
N PHE A 329 -14.69 -6.13 3.02
CA PHE A 329 -15.01 -7.35 2.26
C PHE A 329 -15.87 -8.35 3.03
N GLY A 330 -16.09 -8.14 4.32
CA GLY A 330 -16.87 -9.05 5.15
C GLY A 330 -18.20 -9.46 4.55
N PRO A 331 -19.04 -8.53 4.07
CA PRO A 331 -20.33 -8.87 3.47
C PRO A 331 -20.20 -9.77 2.23
N VAL A 332 -19.22 -9.53 1.37
CA VAL A 332 -18.99 -10.36 0.17
C VAL A 332 -18.45 -11.72 0.56
N LEU A 333 -17.52 -11.78 1.50
CA LEU A 333 -16.98 -13.05 2.00
C LEU A 333 -18.07 -13.89 2.67
N ALA A 334 -18.97 -13.26 3.42
CA ALA A 334 -20.13 -13.92 4.01
C ALA A 334 -21.06 -14.48 2.94
N LEU A 335 -21.31 -13.72 1.87
CA LEU A 335 -22.13 -14.16 0.75
C LEU A 335 -21.53 -15.39 0.05
N MET A 336 -20.20 -15.41 -0.10
CA MET A 336 -19.49 -16.51 -0.76
C MET A 336 -19.38 -17.75 0.13
N GLY A 337 -19.19 -17.57 1.43
CA GLY A 337 -19.00 -18.65 2.39
C GLY A 337 -20.27 -19.14 3.06
N SER A 338 -21.36 -18.37 2.92
CA SER A 338 -22.53 -18.58 3.76
C SER A 338 -23.36 -19.78 3.31
N GLN A 339 -23.17 -20.84 4.03
CA GLN A 339 -24.27 -21.70 4.41
C GLN A 339 -24.69 -21.48 5.87
N THR A 340 -24.45 -20.28 6.39
CA THR A 340 -24.95 -19.95 7.71
C THR A 340 -26.46 -19.88 7.66
N LYS A 341 -27.09 -20.85 8.26
CA LYS A 341 -28.47 -20.80 8.67
C LYS A 341 -28.61 -19.69 9.69
N GLY A 342 -28.68 -18.44 9.22
CA GLY A 342 -28.96 -17.31 10.08
C GLY A 342 -30.34 -17.49 10.72
N ALA A 343 -30.52 -16.95 11.90
CA ALA A 343 -31.77 -16.96 12.64
C ALA A 343 -32.92 -16.20 11.96
N GLY A 344 -32.72 -15.71 10.75
CA GLY A 344 -33.75 -15.12 9.90
C GLY A 344 -33.93 -15.99 8.66
N ASN A 345 -35.14 -16.15 8.22
CA ASN A 345 -35.64 -17.02 7.17
C ASN A 345 -35.06 -16.76 5.76
N THR A 346 -33.94 -16.06 5.61
CA THR A 346 -33.33 -15.78 4.31
C THR A 346 -31.84 -16.12 4.33
N ASP A 347 -31.54 -17.31 3.82
CA ASP A 347 -30.15 -17.68 3.48
C ASP A 347 -29.72 -16.89 2.26
N LEU A 348 -29.00 -15.79 2.48
CA LEU A 348 -28.36 -15.04 1.41
C LEU A 348 -27.03 -15.70 1.08
N SER A 349 -26.97 -16.39 -0.05
CA SER A 349 -25.74 -16.97 -0.56
C SER A 349 -25.62 -16.76 -2.06
N PHE A 350 -24.37 -16.67 -2.51
CA PHE A 350 -24.08 -16.54 -3.95
C PHE A 350 -24.55 -17.78 -4.70
N GLN A 351 -24.38 -18.96 -4.13
CA GLN A 351 -24.80 -20.22 -4.74
C GLN A 351 -26.32 -20.27 -4.93
N THR A 352 -27.08 -19.84 -3.94
CA THR A 352 -28.55 -19.76 -4.04
C THR A 352 -28.98 -18.76 -5.12
N PHE A 353 -28.31 -17.61 -5.20
CA PHE A 353 -28.55 -16.65 -6.27
C PHE A 353 -28.37 -17.27 -7.65
N LEU A 354 -27.25 -17.97 -7.88
CA LEU A 354 -27.00 -18.64 -9.16
C LEU A 354 -28.03 -19.73 -9.47
N THR A 355 -28.48 -20.46 -8.47
CA THR A 355 -29.54 -21.47 -8.63
C THR A 355 -30.84 -20.85 -9.07
N ARG A 356 -31.22 -19.71 -8.47
CA ARG A 356 -32.43 -18.97 -8.86
C ARG A 356 -32.33 -18.38 -10.26
N ILE A 357 -31.17 -17.86 -10.64
CA ILE A 357 -30.91 -17.40 -12.01
C ILE A 357 -31.06 -18.53 -13.01
N THR A 358 -30.58 -19.71 -12.68
CA THR A 358 -30.72 -20.90 -13.52
C THR A 358 -32.19 -21.26 -13.74
N GLN A 359 -33.01 -21.19 -12.69
CA GLN A 359 -34.46 -21.44 -12.78
C GLN A 359 -35.15 -20.44 -13.71
N VAL A 360 -34.83 -19.16 -13.57
CA VAL A 360 -35.37 -18.11 -14.45
C VAL A 360 -34.93 -18.35 -15.91
N ARG A 361 -33.67 -18.63 -16.12
CA ARG A 361 -33.15 -18.95 -17.46
C ARG A 361 -33.91 -20.08 -18.13
N LEU A 362 -34.11 -21.18 -17.41
CA LEU A 362 -34.85 -22.35 -17.94
C LEU A 362 -36.28 -21.97 -18.25
N ARG A 363 -36.94 -21.18 -17.41
CA ARG A 363 -38.31 -20.69 -17.66
C ARG A 363 -38.39 -19.86 -18.93
N LEU A 364 -37.47 -18.94 -19.12
CA LEU A 364 -37.42 -18.07 -20.29
C LEU A 364 -37.08 -18.85 -21.56
N GLN A 365 -36.22 -19.87 -21.48
CA GLN A 365 -35.92 -20.72 -22.59
C GLN A 365 -37.12 -21.57 -23.04
N GLN A 366 -37.97 -22.01 -22.12
CA GLN A 366 -39.19 -22.70 -22.45
C GLN A 366 -40.14 -21.81 -23.27
N VAL A 367 -40.18 -20.52 -22.94
CA VAL A 367 -40.99 -19.55 -23.69
C VAL A 367 -40.45 -19.33 -25.09
N THR A 368 -39.13 -19.16 -25.23
CA THR A 368 -38.52 -18.95 -26.57
C THR A 368 -38.49 -20.17 -27.45
N ASN A 369 -38.49 -21.37 -26.87
CA ASN A 369 -38.52 -22.63 -27.59
C ASN A 369 -39.94 -23.18 -27.85
N ALA A 370 -40.95 -22.47 -27.44
CA ALA A 370 -42.35 -22.84 -27.69
C ALA A 370 -42.69 -22.78 -29.17
N THR A 371 -43.76 -23.47 -29.56
CA THR A 371 -44.26 -23.50 -30.95
C THR A 371 -44.61 -22.10 -31.45
N ASP A 372 -45.18 -21.28 -30.59
CA ASP A 372 -45.42 -19.85 -30.83
C ASP A 372 -44.77 -19.02 -29.71
N PRO A 373 -43.49 -18.64 -29.89
CA PRO A 373 -42.73 -17.89 -28.86
C PRO A 373 -43.41 -16.57 -28.51
N GLN A 374 -43.97 -15.88 -29.48
CA GLN A 374 -44.59 -14.58 -29.30
C GLN A 374 -45.83 -14.66 -28.41
N ALA A 375 -46.71 -15.63 -28.64
CA ALA A 375 -47.88 -15.84 -27.80
C ALA A 375 -47.50 -16.24 -26.37
N MET A 376 -46.48 -17.07 -26.22
CA MET A 376 -45.98 -17.50 -24.91
C MET A 376 -45.33 -16.34 -24.16
N THR A 377 -44.56 -15.49 -24.85
CA THR A 377 -43.98 -14.27 -24.24
C THR A 377 -45.08 -13.32 -23.75
N GLN A 378 -46.13 -13.13 -24.53
CA GLN A 378 -47.28 -12.30 -24.12
C GLN A 378 -48.02 -12.90 -22.91
N ALA A 379 -48.21 -14.21 -22.89
CA ALA A 379 -48.81 -14.90 -21.76
C ALA A 379 -47.97 -14.76 -20.49
N LEU A 380 -46.64 -14.87 -20.61
CA LEU A 380 -45.73 -14.65 -19.50
C LEU A 380 -45.77 -13.20 -19.01
N ALA A 381 -45.79 -12.23 -19.93
CA ALA A 381 -45.94 -10.82 -19.61
C ALA A 381 -47.20 -10.52 -18.81
N GLN A 382 -48.34 -11.09 -19.21
CA GLN A 382 -49.59 -10.97 -18.47
C GLN A 382 -49.49 -11.56 -17.06
N THR A 383 -48.84 -12.72 -16.94
CA THR A 383 -48.60 -13.38 -15.64
C THR A 383 -47.76 -12.49 -14.72
N VAL A 384 -46.74 -11.83 -15.29
CA VAL A 384 -45.89 -10.85 -14.57
C VAL A 384 -46.73 -9.64 -14.12
N PHE A 385 -47.54 -9.06 -15.01
CA PHE A 385 -48.40 -7.94 -14.68
C PHE A 385 -49.45 -8.28 -13.60
N GLN A 386 -49.89 -9.52 -13.55
CA GLN A 386 -50.84 -10.00 -12.54
C GLN A 386 -50.18 -10.42 -11.22
N GLY A 387 -48.83 -10.33 -11.14
CA GLY A 387 -48.09 -10.75 -9.97
C GLY A 387 -48.08 -12.26 -9.73
N LYS A 388 -48.37 -13.07 -10.74
CA LYS A 388 -48.46 -14.53 -10.64
C LYS A 388 -47.20 -15.28 -11.13
N ALA A 389 -46.24 -14.59 -11.70
CA ALA A 389 -44.95 -15.17 -12.07
C ALA A 389 -44.02 -15.23 -10.85
N VAL A 390 -44.28 -16.19 -9.98
CA VAL A 390 -43.64 -16.30 -8.65
C VAL A 390 -42.12 -16.45 -8.76
N ASP A 391 -41.62 -17.29 -9.68
CA ASP A 391 -40.22 -17.55 -9.88
C ASP A 391 -39.44 -16.29 -10.29
N LEU A 392 -39.97 -15.50 -11.23
CA LEU A 392 -39.32 -14.25 -11.67
C LEU A 392 -39.33 -13.20 -10.57
N THR A 393 -40.48 -13.04 -9.89
CA THR A 393 -40.64 -12.07 -8.80
C THR A 393 -39.76 -12.43 -7.62
N GLU A 394 -39.74 -13.69 -7.19
CA GLU A 394 -38.91 -14.16 -6.08
C GLU A 394 -37.41 -14.02 -6.37
N THR A 395 -37.00 -14.29 -7.60
CA THR A 395 -35.58 -14.15 -7.98
C THR A 395 -35.17 -12.68 -8.02
N ARG A 396 -36.04 -11.80 -8.55
CA ARG A 396 -35.78 -10.37 -8.51
C ARG A 396 -35.64 -9.87 -7.07
N ASP A 397 -36.58 -10.25 -6.20
CA ASP A 397 -36.59 -9.86 -4.80
C ASP A 397 -35.38 -10.42 -4.06
N TYR A 398 -34.97 -11.65 -4.36
CA TYR A 398 -33.78 -12.26 -3.79
C TYR A 398 -32.52 -11.50 -4.18
N GLY A 399 -32.37 -11.13 -5.46
CA GLY A 399 -31.23 -10.31 -5.92
C GLY A 399 -31.19 -8.95 -5.23
N SER A 400 -32.35 -8.32 -5.03
CA SER A 400 -32.42 -7.05 -4.28
C SER A 400 -32.02 -7.21 -2.82
N LEU A 401 -32.38 -8.33 -2.18
CA LEU A 401 -31.97 -8.62 -0.81
C LEU A 401 -30.46 -8.85 -0.72
N VAL A 402 -29.88 -9.57 -1.67
CA VAL A 402 -28.42 -9.79 -1.74
C VAL A 402 -27.69 -8.44 -1.88
N ALA A 403 -28.13 -7.60 -2.80
CA ALA A 403 -27.56 -6.28 -3.02
C ALA A 403 -27.64 -5.41 -1.76
N ALA A 404 -28.80 -5.40 -1.09
CA ALA A 404 -28.98 -4.68 0.16
C ALA A 404 -28.10 -5.22 1.29
N GLY A 405 -27.91 -6.54 1.34
CA GLY A 405 -27.09 -7.20 2.35
C GLY A 405 -25.59 -6.90 2.22
N LEU A 406 -25.13 -6.52 1.04
CA LEU A 406 -23.75 -6.09 0.84
C LEU A 406 -23.44 -4.72 1.46
N GLY A 407 -24.48 -3.90 1.67
CA GLY A 407 -24.34 -2.59 2.24
C GLY A 407 -24.19 -1.49 1.20
N GLN A 408 -24.25 -0.25 1.67
CA GLN A 408 -24.30 0.94 0.81
C GLN A 408 -22.98 1.18 0.06
N GLU A 409 -21.86 0.79 0.65
CA GLU A 409 -20.54 0.90 0.02
C GLU A 409 -20.41 0.04 -1.25
N TRP A 410 -21.20 -1.04 -1.32
CA TRP A 410 -21.24 -1.98 -2.44
C TRP A 410 -22.41 -1.75 -3.39
N SER A 411 -23.11 -0.64 -3.28
CA SER A 411 -24.38 -0.44 -3.99
C SER A 411 -24.23 -0.49 -5.52
N GLY A 412 -23.20 0.09 -6.08
CA GLY A 412 -22.94 0.02 -7.52
C GLY A 412 -22.73 -1.41 -8.00
N PHE A 413 -21.88 -2.15 -7.33
CA PHE A 413 -21.62 -3.56 -7.61
C PHE A 413 -22.88 -4.41 -7.39
N GLY A 414 -23.53 -4.23 -6.26
CA GLY A 414 -24.73 -4.99 -5.91
C GLY A 414 -25.84 -4.82 -6.93
N GLN A 415 -26.12 -3.58 -7.35
CA GLN A 415 -27.11 -3.29 -8.38
C GLN A 415 -26.75 -3.91 -9.73
N THR A 416 -25.51 -3.74 -10.15
CA THR A 416 -25.04 -4.24 -11.46
C THR A 416 -25.09 -5.76 -11.55
N VAL A 417 -24.70 -6.47 -10.50
CA VAL A 417 -24.55 -7.93 -10.52
C VAL A 417 -25.85 -8.63 -10.12
N PHE A 418 -26.52 -8.17 -9.08
CA PHE A 418 -27.64 -8.90 -8.45
C PHE A 418 -29.02 -8.40 -8.81
N VAL A 419 -29.16 -7.17 -9.29
CA VAL A 419 -30.45 -6.56 -9.58
C VAL A 419 -30.67 -6.36 -11.09
N ARG A 420 -29.75 -5.71 -11.76
CA ARG A 420 -29.92 -5.32 -13.18
C ARG A 420 -30.13 -6.47 -14.16
N PRO A 421 -29.47 -7.64 -14.01
CA PRO A 421 -29.74 -8.75 -14.94
C PRO A 421 -31.20 -9.19 -14.96
N MET A 422 -31.84 -9.24 -13.81
CA MET A 422 -33.26 -9.56 -13.71
C MET A 422 -34.16 -8.45 -14.21
N GLU A 423 -33.86 -7.19 -13.90
CA GLU A 423 -34.56 -6.05 -14.45
C GLU A 423 -34.53 -6.02 -15.96
N GLN A 424 -33.36 -6.26 -16.53
CA GLN A 424 -33.15 -6.29 -17.99
C GLN A 424 -33.94 -7.42 -18.65
N SER A 425 -33.90 -8.61 -18.05
CA SER A 425 -34.67 -9.76 -18.50
C SER A 425 -36.17 -9.47 -18.43
N TRP A 426 -36.60 -8.84 -17.34
CA TRP A 426 -37.99 -8.45 -17.13
C TRP A 426 -38.45 -7.46 -18.18
N GLN A 427 -37.68 -6.43 -18.47
CA GLN A 427 -37.98 -5.44 -19.52
C GLN A 427 -38.11 -6.09 -20.89
N GLN A 428 -37.29 -7.08 -21.21
CA GLN A 428 -37.36 -7.81 -22.48
C GLN A 428 -38.60 -8.69 -22.59
N VAL A 429 -39.11 -9.20 -21.47
CA VAL A 429 -40.39 -9.92 -21.45
C VAL A 429 -41.55 -8.98 -21.67
N LEU A 430 -41.50 -7.77 -21.10
CA LEU A 430 -42.59 -6.79 -21.16
C LEU A 430 -42.61 -5.94 -22.43
N ALA A 431 -41.45 -5.81 -23.13
CA ALA A 431 -41.31 -4.94 -24.30
C ALA A 431 -42.36 -5.25 -25.43
N PRO A 432 -42.62 -6.52 -25.78
CA PRO A 432 -43.60 -6.83 -26.82
C PRO A 432 -45.08 -6.53 -26.41
N ALA A 433 -45.36 -6.36 -25.14
CA ALA A 433 -46.72 -6.07 -24.62
C ALA A 433 -47.03 -4.56 -24.62
N ALA A 434 -46.02 -3.73 -24.88
CA ALA A 434 -46.15 -2.26 -24.93
C ALA A 434 -46.45 -1.72 -26.36
N GLU A 435 -46.31 -2.57 -27.39
CA GLU A 435 -46.73 -2.27 -28.78
C GLU A 435 -48.14 -2.76 -29.02
#